data_f4ae7bd89da844fc4b3a4c8cae36c438
#
_entry.id   f4ae7bd89da844fc4b3a4c8cae36c438
#
_cell.length_a   1.000
_cell.length_b   1.000
_cell.length_c   1.000
_cell.angle_alpha   90.00
_cell.angle_beta   90.00
_cell.angle_gamma   90.00
#
_symmetry.space_group_name_H-M   'P 1'
#
loop_
_entity.id
_entity.type
_entity.pdbx_description
1 polymer ?
#
loop_
_entity_poly.entity_id
_entity_poly.type
_entity_poly.pdbx_seq_one_letter_code
_entity_poly.pdbx_strand_id
1 'polypeptide(L)'
;MSKVIQQHSIRKDTSTYTWKDLMNEIKEDVAILKSLGYDCSQNTYNVGFINNSYKMYGFCSKAHGTSDYKIKINYKYLRKCKPEEIHCTIMHEVIHSVPDCMDHGSKWKKIASEVNANYNFLPIKTTNSYEDWSEIIQSGYRYFAKCDNCGHTYKWIRASKYYYACKSGNARCKCGSDKFVCSDYINKTI
;
A
#
# COMPACT_ATOMS: atom_id res chain seq x y z
N MET A 1 13.66 21.03 26.36
CA MET A 1 14.53 19.90 25.89
C MET A 1 14.22 19.67 24.44
N SER A 2 15.16 19.97 23.54
CA SER A 2 14.98 19.67 22.10
C SER A 2 14.97 18.16 21.91
N LYS A 3 13.85 17.63 21.36
CA LYS A 3 13.76 16.22 20.98
C LYS A 3 14.83 15.96 19.90
N VAL A 4 15.75 15.06 20.18
CA VAL A 4 16.68 14.56 19.18
C VAL A 4 15.87 13.64 18.26
N ILE A 5 15.54 14.14 17.05
CA ILE A 5 14.93 13.34 16.02
C ILE A 5 15.99 12.37 15.53
N GLN A 6 15.80 11.08 15.77
CA GLN A 6 16.74 10.06 15.29
C GLN A 6 16.64 9.97 13.75
N GLN A 7 17.79 10.15 13.10
CA GLN A 7 17.87 9.93 11.66
C GLN A 7 17.95 8.43 11.37
N HIS A 8 17.03 7.94 10.58
CA HIS A 8 17.07 6.59 10.03
C HIS A 8 17.68 6.63 8.63
N SER A 9 18.58 5.71 8.32
CA SER A 9 19.18 5.63 6.99
C SER A 9 18.25 4.91 6.02
N ILE A 10 17.49 5.68 5.24
CA ILE A 10 16.62 5.13 4.22
C ILE A 10 17.47 4.71 3.01
N ARG A 11 17.26 3.51 2.53
CA ARG A 11 17.92 3.00 1.32
C ARG A 11 17.57 3.88 0.11
N LYS A 12 18.59 4.33 -0.63
CA LYS A 12 18.42 5.24 -1.76
C LYS A 12 18.04 4.56 -3.08
N ASP A 13 18.37 3.27 -3.25
CA ASP A 13 18.09 2.52 -4.48
C ASP A 13 17.05 1.41 -4.25
N THR A 14 15.92 1.52 -4.90
CA THR A 14 14.82 0.56 -4.83
C THR A 14 14.73 -0.35 -6.05
N SER A 15 15.54 -0.12 -7.09
CA SER A 15 15.51 -0.90 -8.33
C SER A 15 15.95 -2.36 -8.12
N THR A 16 16.79 -2.60 -7.11
CA THR A 16 17.36 -3.91 -6.76
C THR A 16 16.90 -4.42 -5.41
N TYR A 17 15.72 -4.01 -4.95
CA TYR A 17 15.20 -4.38 -3.63
C TYR A 17 14.93 -5.88 -3.53
N THR A 18 15.58 -6.54 -2.57
CA THR A 18 15.49 -7.98 -2.34
C THR A 18 14.68 -8.31 -1.08
N TRP A 19 14.30 -9.58 -0.92
CA TRP A 19 13.69 -10.06 0.31
C TRP A 19 14.59 -9.85 1.54
N LYS A 20 15.92 -9.88 1.36
CA LYS A 20 16.89 -9.63 2.43
C LYS A 20 16.87 -8.16 2.87
N ASP A 21 16.71 -7.25 1.93
CA ASP A 21 16.57 -5.83 2.24
C ASP A 21 15.29 -5.57 3.01
N LEU A 22 14.17 -6.15 2.58
CA LEU A 22 12.89 -6.07 3.27
C LEU A 22 12.98 -6.63 4.70
N MET A 23 13.67 -7.76 4.88
CA MET A 23 13.86 -8.34 6.21
C MET A 23 14.71 -7.43 7.11
N ASN A 24 15.73 -6.78 6.57
CA ASN A 24 16.57 -5.86 7.34
C ASN A 24 15.76 -4.63 7.79
N GLU A 25 14.98 -4.02 6.91
CA GLU A 25 14.12 -2.89 7.28
C GLU A 25 13.07 -3.29 8.32
N ILE A 26 12.44 -4.45 8.20
CA ILE A 26 11.52 -4.95 9.24
C ILE A 26 12.23 -5.08 10.60
N LYS A 27 13.47 -5.57 10.64
CA LYS A 27 14.22 -5.68 11.89
C LYS A 27 14.52 -4.31 12.51
N GLU A 28 14.84 -3.32 11.68
CA GLU A 28 15.07 -1.95 12.11
C GLU A 28 13.78 -1.32 12.64
N ASP A 29 12.66 -1.53 11.95
CA ASP A 29 11.34 -1.05 12.38
C ASP A 29 10.88 -1.70 13.69
N VAL A 30 11.14 -2.99 13.88
CA VAL A 30 10.91 -3.70 15.16
C VAL A 30 11.75 -3.08 16.28
N ALA A 31 13.01 -2.75 16.02
CA ALA A 31 13.86 -2.08 17.01
C ALA A 31 13.33 -0.68 17.37
N ILE A 32 12.83 0.07 16.38
CA ILE A 32 12.18 1.36 16.58
C ILE A 32 10.96 1.20 17.50
N LEU A 33 10.06 0.25 17.19
CA LEU A 33 8.87 0.01 18.01
C LEU A 33 9.24 -0.39 19.43
N LYS A 34 10.27 -1.24 19.60
CA LYS A 34 10.78 -1.62 20.91
C LYS A 34 11.29 -0.44 21.71
N SER A 35 12.00 0.51 21.08
CA SER A 35 12.48 1.72 21.74
C SER A 35 11.36 2.65 22.22
N LEU A 36 10.18 2.55 21.58
CA LEU A 36 8.96 3.26 21.97
C LEU A 36 8.11 2.49 23.01
N GLY A 37 8.58 1.31 23.46
CA GLY A 37 7.88 0.48 24.43
C GLY A 37 6.90 -0.54 23.82
N TYR A 38 6.92 -0.72 22.52
CA TYR A 38 6.08 -1.70 21.80
C TYR A 38 6.91 -2.92 21.37
N ASP A 39 7.14 -3.85 22.30
CA ASP A 39 7.98 -5.01 22.03
C ASP A 39 7.28 -6.05 21.18
N CYS A 40 7.72 -6.21 19.96
CA CYS A 40 7.36 -7.28 19.02
C CYS A 40 8.60 -8.06 18.54
N SER A 41 9.70 -7.99 19.28
CA SER A 41 10.98 -8.64 18.93
C SER A 41 10.93 -10.17 18.97
N GLN A 42 9.94 -10.75 19.65
CA GLN A 42 9.72 -12.20 19.71
C GLN A 42 8.88 -12.75 18.54
N ASN A 43 8.39 -11.86 17.67
CA ASN A 43 7.62 -12.27 16.50
C ASN A 43 8.51 -12.87 15.42
N THR A 44 7.99 -13.89 14.74
CA THR A 44 8.62 -14.46 13.54
C THR A 44 8.03 -13.80 12.31
N TYR A 45 8.88 -13.39 11.38
CA TYR A 45 8.44 -12.69 10.16
C TYR A 45 8.74 -13.51 8.91
N ASN A 46 7.69 -13.92 8.22
CA ASN A 46 7.78 -14.48 6.87
C ASN A 46 7.57 -13.34 5.86
N VAL A 47 8.63 -12.91 5.20
CA VAL A 47 8.61 -11.77 4.31
C VAL A 47 8.57 -12.16 2.85
N GLY A 48 8.03 -11.29 2.00
CA GLY A 48 7.97 -11.55 0.56
C GLY A 48 7.30 -10.43 -0.22
N PHE A 49 7.03 -10.71 -1.49
CA PHE A 49 6.46 -9.74 -2.41
C PHE A 49 5.09 -10.17 -2.92
N ILE A 50 4.23 -9.16 -3.22
CA ILE A 50 2.96 -9.33 -3.93
C ILE A 50 3.18 -8.88 -5.37
N ASN A 51 2.90 -9.76 -6.34
CA ASN A 51 3.11 -9.46 -7.76
C ASN A 51 1.79 -9.21 -8.52
N ASN A 52 0.66 -9.61 -7.97
CA ASN A 52 -0.63 -9.69 -8.66
C ASN A 52 -1.70 -8.73 -8.12
N SER A 53 -1.38 -7.87 -7.17
CA SER A 53 -2.29 -6.86 -6.64
C SER A 53 -1.99 -5.47 -7.21
N TYR A 54 -3.04 -4.70 -7.49
CA TYR A 54 -2.97 -3.29 -7.87
C TYR A 54 -3.61 -2.36 -6.83
N LYS A 55 -4.15 -2.94 -5.74
CA LYS A 55 -4.88 -2.21 -4.70
C LYS A 55 -4.17 -2.22 -3.35
N MET A 56 -3.20 -3.10 -3.17
CA MET A 56 -2.50 -3.29 -1.90
C MET A 56 -1.03 -2.92 -2.05
N TYR A 57 -0.55 -2.09 -1.18
CA TYR A 57 0.85 -1.65 -1.12
C TYR A 57 1.68 -2.61 -0.31
N GLY A 58 1.13 -2.97 0.83
CA GLY A 58 1.63 -3.93 1.76
C GLY A 58 0.49 -4.81 2.29
N PHE A 59 0.86 -5.78 3.06
CA PHE A 59 -0.06 -6.72 3.67
C PHE A 59 0.62 -7.36 4.87
N CYS A 60 -0.03 -7.29 6.01
CA CYS A 60 0.33 -8.04 7.20
C CYS A 60 -0.79 -9.03 7.56
N SER A 61 -0.43 -10.25 7.89
CA SER A 61 -1.34 -11.22 8.49
C SER A 61 -0.64 -12.04 9.56
N LYS A 62 -1.41 -12.46 10.55
CA LYS A 62 -0.96 -13.30 11.66
C LYS A 62 -1.51 -14.71 11.50
N ALA A 63 -0.68 -15.73 11.71
CA ALA A 63 -1.17 -17.09 11.84
C ALA A 63 -1.92 -17.25 13.16
N HIS A 64 -3.08 -17.90 13.11
CA HIS A 64 -3.93 -18.05 14.30
C HIS A 64 -3.20 -18.79 15.43
N GLY A 65 -3.24 -18.23 16.65
CA GLY A 65 -2.65 -18.85 17.85
C GLY A 65 -1.13 -18.81 17.93
N THR A 66 -0.45 -18.10 17.02
CA THR A 66 1.03 -18.01 16.99
C THR A 66 1.52 -16.57 17.09
N SER A 67 2.86 -16.40 17.12
CA SER A 67 3.55 -15.13 16.92
C SER A 67 4.17 -15.02 15.51
N ASP A 68 3.63 -15.79 14.55
CA ASP A 68 4.12 -15.81 13.17
C ASP A 68 3.34 -14.81 12.33
N TYR A 69 4.05 -13.85 11.79
CA TYR A 69 3.51 -12.81 10.93
C TYR A 69 4.03 -12.97 9.50
N LYS A 70 3.15 -12.75 8.55
CA LYS A 70 3.51 -12.68 7.14
C LYS A 70 3.38 -11.23 6.68
N ILE A 71 4.51 -10.61 6.30
CA ILE A 71 4.56 -9.27 5.74
C ILE A 71 4.97 -9.36 4.27
N LYS A 72 4.16 -8.77 3.41
CA LYS A 72 4.45 -8.72 1.98
C LYS A 72 4.28 -7.30 1.45
N ILE A 73 5.22 -6.87 0.61
CA ILE A 73 5.18 -5.56 -0.05
C ILE A 73 4.95 -5.77 -1.55
N ASN A 74 4.20 -4.88 -2.15
CA ASN A 74 3.87 -4.98 -3.56
C ASN A 74 5.10 -4.64 -4.41
N TYR A 75 5.56 -5.62 -5.21
CA TYR A 75 6.75 -5.48 -6.05
C TYR A 75 6.64 -4.37 -7.10
N LYS A 76 5.43 -4.12 -7.64
CA LYS A 76 5.20 -3.04 -8.59
C LYS A 76 5.34 -1.67 -7.92
N TYR A 77 4.97 -1.60 -6.66
CA TYR A 77 5.14 -0.44 -5.82
C TYR A 77 6.62 -0.14 -5.56
N LEU A 78 7.38 -1.13 -5.13
CA LEU A 78 8.82 -0.99 -4.87
C LEU A 78 9.60 -0.40 -6.05
N ARG A 79 9.17 -0.69 -7.28
CA ARG A 79 9.85 -0.21 -8.50
C ARG A 79 9.50 1.22 -8.91
N LYS A 80 8.46 1.81 -8.34
CA LYS A 80 7.91 3.10 -8.79
C LYS A 80 7.90 4.18 -7.71
N CYS A 81 8.04 3.79 -6.46
CA CYS A 81 7.93 4.69 -5.33
C CYS A 81 9.29 5.11 -4.79
N LYS A 82 9.30 6.25 -4.11
CA LYS A 82 10.48 6.74 -3.43
C LYS A 82 10.81 5.84 -2.22
N PRO A 83 12.09 5.71 -1.84
CA PRO A 83 12.50 4.89 -0.70
C PRO A 83 11.73 5.23 0.59
N GLU A 84 11.45 6.51 0.83
CA GLU A 84 10.74 7.00 2.00
C GLU A 84 9.28 6.48 2.06
N GLU A 85 8.62 6.38 0.91
CA GLU A 85 7.25 5.87 0.80
C GLU A 85 7.21 4.37 1.06
N ILE A 86 8.21 3.64 0.54
CA ILE A 86 8.36 2.20 0.77
C ILE A 86 8.57 1.93 2.26
N HIS A 87 9.48 2.67 2.88
CA HIS A 87 9.75 2.55 4.31
C HIS A 87 8.49 2.81 5.15
N CYS A 88 7.73 3.87 4.85
CA CYS A 88 6.45 4.12 5.53
C CYS A 88 5.45 2.98 5.37
N THR A 89 5.44 2.32 4.21
CA THR A 89 4.58 1.15 4.00
C THR A 89 5.07 -0.04 4.81
N ILE A 90 6.38 -0.28 4.88
CA ILE A 90 6.95 -1.37 5.69
C ILE A 90 6.64 -1.14 7.17
N MET A 91 6.92 0.05 7.70
CA MET A 91 6.59 0.40 9.08
C MET A 91 5.10 0.26 9.38
N HIS A 92 4.21 0.66 8.45
CA HIS A 92 2.76 0.46 8.56
C HIS A 92 2.42 -1.02 8.80
N GLU A 93 3.00 -1.92 8.00
CA GLU A 93 2.78 -3.35 8.13
C GLU A 93 3.44 -3.95 9.39
N VAL A 94 4.57 -3.40 9.82
CA VAL A 94 5.24 -3.83 11.06
C VAL A 94 4.43 -3.42 12.30
N ILE A 95 3.79 -2.25 12.31
CA ILE A 95 2.89 -1.85 13.41
C ILE A 95 1.76 -2.87 13.58
N HIS A 96 1.24 -3.47 12.52
CA HIS A 96 0.25 -4.53 12.61
C HIS A 96 0.75 -5.79 13.35
N SER A 97 2.07 -5.97 13.49
CA SER A 97 2.63 -7.09 14.26
C SER A 97 2.69 -6.84 15.78
N VAL A 98 2.41 -5.63 16.25
CA VAL A 98 2.23 -5.36 17.68
C VAL A 98 0.92 -6.00 18.15
N PRO A 99 0.87 -6.65 19.34
CA PRO A 99 -0.36 -7.22 19.86
C PRO A 99 -1.55 -6.25 19.81
N ASP A 100 -2.72 -6.72 19.38
CA ASP A 100 -3.97 -5.96 19.24
C ASP A 100 -3.91 -4.81 18.24
N CYS A 101 -3.04 -4.89 17.23
CA CYS A 101 -2.89 -3.89 16.18
C CYS A 101 -3.16 -4.43 14.77
N MET A 102 -3.88 -5.56 14.63
CA MET A 102 -4.22 -6.12 13.31
C MET A 102 -5.21 -5.28 12.51
N ASP A 103 -5.85 -4.33 13.14
CA ASP A 103 -6.69 -3.30 12.51
C ASP A 103 -6.08 -1.90 12.72
N HIS A 104 -6.68 -0.87 12.11
CA HIS A 104 -6.29 0.53 12.30
C HIS A 104 -7.04 1.19 13.47
N GLY A 105 -7.24 0.45 14.56
CA GLY A 105 -7.88 0.92 15.78
C GLY A 105 -7.10 2.00 16.53
N SER A 106 -7.55 2.35 17.72
CA SER A 106 -6.95 3.42 18.55
C SER A 106 -5.49 3.13 18.89
N LYS A 107 -5.15 1.88 19.20
CA LYS A 107 -3.78 1.45 19.55
C LYS A 107 -2.85 1.61 18.37
N TRP A 108 -3.23 1.13 17.16
CA TRP A 108 -2.45 1.30 15.95
C TRP A 108 -2.20 2.78 15.64
N LYS A 109 -3.25 3.62 15.70
CA LYS A 109 -3.15 5.07 15.46
C LYS A 109 -2.23 5.77 16.45
N LYS A 110 -2.28 5.36 17.73
CA LYS A 110 -1.39 5.87 18.77
C LYS A 110 0.07 5.57 18.42
N ILE A 111 0.38 4.31 18.09
CA ILE A 111 1.75 3.89 17.71
C ILE A 111 2.24 4.65 16.49
N ALA A 112 1.44 4.72 15.43
CA ALA A 112 1.79 5.47 14.21
C ALA A 112 2.06 6.95 14.53
N SER A 113 1.25 7.58 15.39
CA SER A 113 1.46 8.96 15.85
C SER A 113 2.77 9.12 16.62
N GLU A 114 3.12 8.18 17.48
CA GLU A 114 4.37 8.23 18.26
C GLU A 114 5.60 8.01 17.35
N VAL A 115 5.53 7.11 16.38
CA VAL A 115 6.58 6.94 15.37
C VAL A 115 6.75 8.24 14.58
N ASN A 116 5.67 8.81 14.06
CA ASN A 116 5.69 10.07 13.31
C ASN A 116 6.24 11.25 14.14
N ALA A 117 6.06 11.24 15.46
CA ALA A 117 6.54 12.31 16.34
C ALA A 117 8.02 12.18 16.73
N ASN A 118 8.58 10.98 16.68
CA ASN A 118 9.94 10.72 17.17
C ASN A 118 10.95 10.46 16.06
N TYR A 119 10.49 10.16 14.83
CA TYR A 119 11.34 9.84 13.68
C TYR A 119 10.98 10.73 12.49
N ASN A 120 12.00 11.06 11.70
CA ASN A 120 11.83 11.91 10.51
C ASN A 120 11.47 11.07 9.29
N PHE A 121 10.32 10.40 9.35
CA PHE A 121 9.73 9.68 8.21
C PHE A 121 8.65 10.52 7.54
N LEU A 122 8.27 10.12 6.32
CA LEU A 122 6.97 10.52 5.81
C LEU A 122 5.87 10.01 6.73
N PRO A 123 4.77 10.77 6.96
CA PRO A 123 3.78 10.38 7.95
C PRO A 123 3.14 9.01 7.64
N ILE A 124 3.25 8.08 8.58
CA ILE A 124 2.56 6.80 8.52
C ILE A 124 1.07 7.06 8.73
N LYS A 125 0.25 6.64 7.78
CA LYS A 125 -1.21 6.89 7.76
C LYS A 125 -1.97 5.56 7.71
N THR A 126 -3.24 5.60 8.13
CA THR A 126 -4.16 4.44 8.04
C THR A 126 -4.52 4.11 6.59
N THR A 127 -4.46 5.09 5.71
CA THR A 127 -4.64 4.94 4.28
C THR A 127 -3.45 5.60 3.59
N ASN A 128 -2.75 4.85 2.77
CA ASN A 128 -1.66 5.37 1.96
C ASN A 128 -2.25 6.09 0.74
N SER A 129 -2.96 7.19 0.94
CA SER A 129 -3.35 8.10 -0.13
C SER A 129 -2.22 9.08 -0.37
N TYR A 130 -1.14 8.64 -0.99
CA TYR A 130 -0.20 9.55 -1.63
C TYR A 130 -0.85 10.06 -2.91
N GLU A 131 -0.84 11.37 -3.14
CA GLU A 131 -1.54 12.00 -4.28
C GLU A 131 -1.06 11.49 -5.64
N ASP A 132 0.18 11.00 -5.74
CA ASP A 132 0.80 10.43 -6.95
C ASP A 132 0.31 9.02 -7.34
N TRP A 133 -0.53 8.40 -6.52
CA TRP A 133 -1.04 7.06 -6.82
C TRP A 133 -1.98 7.02 -8.01
N SER A 134 -2.58 8.15 -8.36
CA SER A 134 -3.45 8.21 -9.52
C SER A 134 -2.72 7.80 -10.81
N GLU A 135 -1.45 8.15 -10.97
CA GLU A 135 -0.65 7.75 -12.14
C GLU A 135 -0.20 6.29 -12.08
N ILE A 136 0.24 5.82 -10.90
CA ILE A 136 0.67 4.42 -10.72
C ILE A 136 -0.51 3.45 -10.87
N ILE A 137 -1.65 3.79 -10.31
CA ILE A 137 -2.88 3.03 -10.45
C ILE A 137 -3.42 3.16 -11.88
N GLN A 138 -3.37 4.34 -12.48
CA GLN A 138 -3.82 4.58 -13.84
C GLN A 138 -2.96 3.83 -14.88
N SER A 139 -1.66 3.71 -14.67
CA SER A 139 -0.78 2.94 -15.59
C SER A 139 -1.11 1.44 -15.66
N GLY A 140 -1.89 0.91 -14.74
CA GLY A 140 -2.33 -0.49 -14.72
C GLY A 140 -3.74 -0.73 -15.27
N TYR A 141 -4.55 0.32 -15.42
CA TYR A 141 -5.89 0.19 -15.99
C TYR A 141 -5.83 0.10 -17.51
N ARG A 142 -6.50 -0.90 -18.07
CA ARG A 142 -6.57 -1.13 -19.53
C ARG A 142 -7.94 -0.85 -20.11
N TYR A 143 -8.97 -0.81 -19.28
CA TYR A 143 -10.37 -0.69 -19.69
C TYR A 143 -11.00 0.47 -18.93
N PHE A 144 -11.69 1.32 -19.66
CA PHE A 144 -12.31 2.53 -19.12
C PHE A 144 -13.75 2.64 -19.66
N ALA A 145 -14.67 3.08 -18.81
CA ALA A 145 -15.99 3.51 -19.23
C ALA A 145 -16.32 4.83 -18.54
N LYS A 146 -16.45 5.90 -19.31
CA LYS A 146 -16.84 7.22 -18.81
C LYS A 146 -18.33 7.41 -19.08
N CYS A 147 -19.09 7.74 -18.06
CA CYS A 147 -20.49 8.11 -18.20
C CYS A 147 -20.59 9.46 -18.94
N ASP A 148 -21.36 9.48 -20.03
CA ASP A 148 -21.52 10.66 -20.88
C ASP A 148 -22.34 11.76 -20.18
N ASN A 149 -23.20 11.40 -19.24
CA ASN A 149 -24.05 12.35 -18.53
C ASN A 149 -23.34 13.03 -17.34
N CYS A 150 -22.69 12.25 -16.44
CA CYS A 150 -22.10 12.83 -15.21
C CYS A 150 -20.57 12.82 -15.19
N GLY A 151 -19.91 12.35 -16.25
CA GLY A 151 -18.45 12.30 -16.36
C GLY A 151 -17.76 11.26 -15.48
N HIS A 152 -18.49 10.54 -14.64
CA HIS A 152 -17.89 9.52 -13.77
C HIS A 152 -17.18 8.45 -14.59
N THR A 153 -15.93 8.16 -14.25
CA THR A 153 -15.10 7.18 -14.97
C THR A 153 -14.89 5.93 -14.14
N TYR A 154 -15.28 4.80 -14.71
CA TYR A 154 -15.02 3.46 -14.22
C TYR A 154 -13.75 2.93 -14.88
N LYS A 155 -12.89 2.23 -14.09
CA LYS A 155 -11.57 1.77 -14.56
C LYS A 155 -11.35 0.31 -14.13
N TRP A 156 -10.79 -0.51 -15.03
CA TRP A 156 -10.47 -1.91 -14.77
C TRP A 156 -9.14 -2.33 -15.39
N ILE A 157 -8.46 -3.25 -14.73
CA ILE A 157 -7.21 -3.86 -15.20
C ILE A 157 -7.50 -4.96 -16.22
N ARG A 158 -8.60 -5.68 -16.00
CA ARG A 158 -9.13 -6.72 -16.90
C ARG A 158 -10.55 -6.34 -17.27
N ALA A 159 -10.94 -6.66 -18.50
CA ALA A 159 -12.32 -6.46 -18.92
C ALA A 159 -13.27 -7.18 -17.95
N SER A 160 -14.13 -6.43 -17.29
CA SER A 160 -15.14 -6.94 -16.35
C SER A 160 -16.48 -7.15 -17.06
N LYS A 161 -17.36 -7.94 -16.47
CA LYS A 161 -18.75 -8.05 -16.96
C LYS A 161 -19.42 -6.68 -17.05
N TYR A 162 -19.14 -5.80 -16.08
CA TYR A 162 -19.69 -4.44 -16.08
C TYR A 162 -19.11 -3.57 -17.20
N TYR A 163 -17.82 -3.72 -17.54
CA TYR A 163 -17.21 -3.05 -18.69
C TYR A 163 -17.91 -3.43 -20.00
N TYR A 164 -18.14 -4.73 -20.21
CA TYR A 164 -18.86 -5.19 -21.41
C TYR A 164 -20.30 -4.72 -21.41
N ALA A 165 -20.97 -4.67 -20.24
CA ALA A 165 -22.32 -4.12 -20.11
C ALA A 165 -22.34 -2.61 -20.45
N CYS A 166 -21.36 -1.83 -20.04
CA CYS A 166 -21.22 -0.42 -20.45
C CYS A 166 -21.03 -0.30 -21.96
N LYS A 167 -20.22 -1.16 -22.56
CA LYS A 167 -19.93 -1.15 -24.01
C LYS A 167 -21.14 -1.56 -24.85
N SER A 168 -21.99 -2.42 -24.33
CA SER A 168 -23.23 -2.88 -24.99
C SER A 168 -24.47 -2.07 -24.65
N GLY A 169 -24.38 -1.02 -23.84
CA GLY A 169 -25.51 -0.21 -23.39
C GLY A 169 -26.42 -0.90 -22.36
N ASN A 170 -25.96 -2.00 -21.76
CA ASN A 170 -26.72 -2.78 -20.76
C ASN A 170 -26.36 -2.44 -19.31
N ALA A 171 -25.51 -1.43 -19.09
CA ALA A 171 -25.16 -0.97 -17.75
C ALA A 171 -25.82 0.38 -17.46
N ARG A 172 -25.99 0.68 -16.17
CA ARG A 172 -26.42 2.01 -15.71
C ARG A 172 -25.41 2.62 -14.76
N CYS A 173 -25.11 3.88 -14.99
CA CYS A 173 -24.32 4.69 -14.08
C CYS A 173 -25.10 4.97 -12.78
N LYS A 174 -24.41 5.31 -11.71
CA LYS A 174 -25.03 5.77 -10.46
C LYS A 174 -25.95 6.99 -10.64
N CYS A 175 -25.75 7.78 -11.69
CA CYS A 175 -26.63 8.89 -12.05
C CYS A 175 -27.86 8.48 -12.86
N GLY A 176 -28.07 7.17 -13.11
CA GLY A 176 -29.18 6.62 -13.88
C GLY A 176 -28.95 6.51 -15.38
N SER A 177 -27.93 7.17 -15.94
CA SER A 177 -27.62 7.11 -17.38
C SER A 177 -27.08 5.74 -17.79
N ASP A 178 -27.45 5.30 -18.98
CA ASP A 178 -26.93 4.10 -19.67
C ASP A 178 -25.90 4.42 -20.78
N LYS A 179 -25.63 5.71 -20.99
CA LYS A 179 -24.69 6.15 -22.01
C LYS A 179 -23.26 6.21 -21.47
N PHE A 180 -22.38 5.43 -22.08
CA PHE A 180 -20.96 5.36 -21.73
C PHE A 180 -20.08 5.48 -22.96
N VAL A 181 -19.00 6.24 -22.82
CA VAL A 181 -17.86 6.20 -23.74
C VAL A 181 -16.85 5.18 -23.19
N CYS A 182 -16.66 4.08 -23.89
CA CYS A 182 -15.76 3.01 -23.50
C CYS A 182 -14.48 3.04 -24.31
N SER A 183 -13.33 2.86 -23.66
CA SER A 183 -12.05 2.75 -24.33
C SER A 183 -11.24 1.58 -23.76
N ASP A 184 -10.55 0.88 -24.66
CA ASP A 184 -9.59 -0.18 -24.36
C ASP A 184 -8.20 0.40 -24.53
N TYR A 185 -7.38 0.43 -23.47
CA TYR A 185 -5.96 0.77 -23.62
C TYR A 185 -5.23 -0.48 -24.08
N ILE A 186 -5.18 -0.68 -25.39
CA ILE A 186 -4.28 -1.65 -26.00
C ILE A 186 -2.89 -1.02 -25.91
N ASN A 187 -1.93 -1.69 -25.26
CA ASN A 187 -0.54 -1.29 -25.26
C ASN A 187 -0.10 -0.97 -26.68
N LYS A 188 0.03 0.30 -27.01
CA LYS A 188 0.95 0.70 -28.08
C LYS A 188 2.34 0.51 -27.49
N THR A 189 2.93 -0.64 -27.75
CA THR A 189 4.36 -0.86 -27.63
C THR A 189 5.02 0.19 -28.54
N ILE A 190 5.74 1.12 -27.94
CA ILE A 190 6.74 1.92 -28.62
C ILE A 190 8.06 1.16 -28.50
#